data_9732eb82e7c3803926d5810ce815b302
#
_entry.id   9732eb82e7c3803926d5810ce815b302
#
_cell.length_a   1.000
_cell.length_b   1.000
_cell.length_c   1.000
_cell.angle_alpha   90.00
_cell.angle_beta   90.00
_cell.angle_gamma   90.00
#
_symmetry.space_group_name_H-M   'P 1'
#
loop_
_entity.id
_entity.type
_entity.pdbx_description
1 polymer ?
#
loop_
_entity_poly.entity_id
_entity_poly.type
_entity_poly.pdbx_seq_one_letter_code
_entity_poly.pdbx_strand_id
1 'polypeptide(L)'
;MSRAAVICEFNPFHNGHKFILQKIKADFHDEIVCVMSGNFVQRGDIAITDKYARAKAALQNGADIVVELPTVYAMSSAQTFAQNGVRIAAAMNCDRLFFGAESSLNELNKIVALLENKLINDKIHAAMKNGAYYPKALSMAVGERYAAIIDQPNNILAIEYIKACKKDGITPIAIPRKNVKHDEDTIRDKIASASKIRKMIENGEPYQPLTPMMIPHPCTIKSIEPAILYRLKTISAEELRQIADVSEGLEYRMIDAAKQFNSLGEIYNTVKTKRYTMARIRRIILSAFLNITADMQNTSVPYLRILGIRSGSEDLLKGARIPLIVKVKADYDHLDHISAKEIFEVDLRAAEAMNLARSSDPLNEFTQVFIKVS
;
A
#
# COMPACT_ATOMS: atom_id res chain seq x y z
N MET A 1 -23.25 7.07 14.30
CA MET A 1 -23.07 6.84 12.84
C MET A 1 -22.11 5.68 12.67
N SER A 2 -22.31 4.84 11.67
CA SER A 2 -21.37 3.78 11.30
C SER A 2 -20.10 4.37 10.68
N ARG A 3 -18.97 3.67 10.82
CA ARG A 3 -17.68 4.08 10.24
C ARG A 3 -17.24 3.13 9.16
N ALA A 4 -16.98 3.68 7.98
CA ALA A 4 -16.45 2.97 6.82
C ALA A 4 -14.94 3.17 6.73
N ALA A 5 -14.20 2.09 6.50
CA ALA A 5 -12.79 2.16 6.13
C ALA A 5 -12.61 1.99 4.63
N VAL A 6 -11.62 2.69 4.06
CA VAL A 6 -11.09 2.48 2.71
C VAL A 6 -9.57 2.40 2.80
N ILE A 7 -8.98 1.24 2.52
CA ILE A 7 -7.53 1.09 2.43
C ILE A 7 -7.10 1.48 1.01
N CYS A 8 -6.16 2.42 0.89
CA CYS A 8 -5.87 3.08 -0.38
C CYS A 8 -4.41 3.55 -0.49
N GLU A 9 -4.01 3.87 -1.71
CA GLU A 9 -2.72 4.49 -2.01
C GLU A 9 -2.89 5.91 -2.54
N PHE A 10 -3.99 6.16 -3.27
CA PHE A 10 -4.27 7.44 -3.95
C PHE A 10 -3.07 7.97 -4.75
N ASN A 11 -2.51 7.13 -5.59
CA ASN A 11 -1.27 7.39 -6.33
C ASN A 11 -1.46 7.59 -7.85
N PRO A 12 -2.02 8.76 -8.30
CA PRO A 12 -2.66 9.83 -7.53
C PRO A 12 -4.09 9.50 -7.11
N PHE A 13 -4.70 10.37 -6.28
CA PHE A 13 -6.16 10.38 -6.08
C PHE A 13 -6.82 10.75 -7.42
N HIS A 14 -7.84 10.00 -7.85
CA HIS A 14 -8.49 10.19 -9.15
C HIS A 14 -10.02 10.02 -9.08
N ASN A 15 -10.71 10.30 -10.18
CA ASN A 15 -12.18 10.27 -10.22
C ASN A 15 -12.79 8.93 -9.82
N GLY A 16 -12.11 7.81 -10.07
CA GLY A 16 -12.56 6.50 -9.58
C GLY A 16 -12.54 6.40 -8.05
N HIS A 17 -11.56 6.98 -7.38
CA HIS A 17 -11.53 7.06 -5.92
C HIS A 17 -12.62 7.99 -5.39
N LYS A 18 -12.79 9.17 -6.00
CA LYS A 18 -13.88 10.09 -5.68
C LYS A 18 -15.23 9.41 -5.78
N PHE A 19 -15.49 8.66 -6.85
CA PHE A 19 -16.73 7.90 -7.03
C PHE A 19 -16.99 6.93 -5.86
N ILE A 20 -15.95 6.18 -5.41
CA ILE A 20 -16.10 5.24 -4.29
C ILE A 20 -16.49 5.99 -3.01
N LEU A 21 -15.78 7.08 -2.65
CA LEU A 21 -16.07 7.85 -1.45
C LEU A 21 -17.49 8.45 -1.50
N GLN A 22 -17.88 9.01 -2.64
CA GLN A 22 -19.23 9.57 -2.83
C GLN A 22 -20.31 8.49 -2.73
N LYS A 23 -20.07 7.29 -3.28
CA LYS A 23 -21.00 6.18 -3.20
C LYS A 23 -21.20 5.72 -1.75
N ILE A 24 -20.13 5.63 -0.95
CA ILE A 24 -20.22 5.29 0.48
C ILE A 24 -21.08 6.32 1.21
N LYS A 25 -20.86 7.62 0.97
CA LYS A 25 -21.64 8.69 1.58
C LYS A 25 -23.12 8.62 1.18
N ALA A 26 -23.41 8.38 -0.10
CA ALA A 26 -24.77 8.37 -0.63
C ALA A 26 -25.58 7.13 -0.18
N ASP A 27 -24.98 5.94 -0.24
CA ASP A 27 -25.68 4.68 -0.04
C ASP A 27 -25.71 4.22 1.42
N PHE A 28 -24.69 4.61 2.22
CA PHE A 28 -24.52 4.11 3.59
C PHE A 28 -24.52 5.20 4.66
N HIS A 29 -24.35 6.46 4.28
CA HIS A 29 -24.27 7.61 5.19
C HIS A 29 -23.16 7.48 6.26
N ASP A 30 -22.13 6.67 5.98
CA ASP A 30 -21.05 6.40 6.91
C ASP A 30 -20.04 7.56 6.96
N GLU A 31 -19.38 7.71 8.12
CA GLU A 31 -18.13 8.47 8.24
C GLU A 31 -16.99 7.66 7.62
N ILE A 32 -16.12 8.30 6.82
CA ILE A 32 -15.11 7.62 6.03
C ILE A 32 -13.70 7.82 6.60
N VAL A 33 -13.09 6.72 7.03
CA VAL A 33 -11.69 6.62 7.42
C VAL A 33 -10.89 6.08 6.24
N CYS A 34 -10.04 6.90 5.63
CA CYS A 34 -9.07 6.44 4.64
C CYS A 34 -7.78 6.00 5.31
N VAL A 35 -7.44 4.71 5.21
CA VAL A 35 -6.14 4.16 5.62
C VAL A 35 -5.23 4.20 4.41
N MET A 36 -4.32 5.18 4.35
CA MET A 36 -3.58 5.52 3.14
C MET A 36 -2.09 5.25 3.27
N SER A 37 -1.50 4.55 2.29
CA SER A 37 -0.04 4.40 2.19
C SER A 37 0.67 5.75 2.24
N GLY A 38 1.76 5.82 2.99
CA GLY A 38 2.62 6.99 3.08
C GLY A 38 3.31 7.34 1.76
N ASN A 39 4.61 7.63 1.79
CA ASN A 39 5.35 8.08 0.61
C ASN A 39 5.76 6.93 -0.33
N PHE A 40 5.61 5.67 0.09
CA PHE A 40 5.84 4.48 -0.73
C PHE A 40 4.59 3.61 -0.81
N VAL A 41 4.47 2.84 -1.89
CA VAL A 41 3.28 2.09 -2.24
C VAL A 41 3.55 0.58 -2.36
N GLN A 42 2.51 -0.23 -2.26
CA GLN A 42 2.56 -1.69 -2.14
C GLN A 42 3.33 -2.40 -3.27
N ARG A 43 3.31 -1.85 -4.47
CA ARG A 43 4.01 -2.43 -5.62
C ARG A 43 5.52 -2.19 -5.63
N GLY A 44 6.06 -1.55 -4.58
CA GLY A 44 7.47 -1.20 -4.49
C GLY A 44 7.80 -0.03 -5.42
N ASP A 45 7.22 1.11 -5.14
CA ASP A 45 7.46 2.35 -5.87
C ASP A 45 7.30 3.55 -4.92
N ILE A 46 7.85 4.71 -5.29
CA ILE A 46 7.57 5.97 -4.63
C ILE A 46 6.23 6.52 -5.11
N ALA A 47 5.48 7.16 -4.24
CA ALA A 47 4.24 7.82 -4.65
C ALA A 47 4.54 9.05 -5.52
N ILE A 48 3.68 9.32 -6.52
CA ILE A 48 3.90 10.39 -7.50
C ILE A 48 3.93 11.80 -6.87
N THR A 49 3.39 11.93 -5.67
CA THR A 49 3.47 13.16 -4.85
C THR A 49 3.37 12.80 -3.37
N ASP A 50 3.71 13.75 -2.50
CA ASP A 50 3.73 13.53 -1.06
C ASP A 50 2.38 13.11 -0.47
N LYS A 51 2.43 12.50 0.70
CA LYS A 51 1.24 11.97 1.39
C LYS A 51 0.24 13.05 1.82
N TYR A 52 0.71 14.26 2.13
CA TYR A 52 -0.16 15.35 2.58
C TYR A 52 -1.01 15.89 1.44
N ALA A 53 -0.43 16.08 0.26
CA ALA A 53 -1.18 16.46 -0.95
C ALA A 53 -2.28 15.43 -1.28
N ARG A 54 -1.97 14.12 -1.17
CA ARG A 54 -2.93 13.04 -1.40
C ARG A 54 -4.01 12.98 -0.32
N ALA A 55 -3.64 13.17 0.95
CA ALA A 55 -4.59 13.25 2.05
C ALA A 55 -5.56 14.44 1.89
N LYS A 56 -5.03 15.61 1.52
CA LYS A 56 -5.85 16.81 1.23
C LYS A 56 -6.87 16.54 0.13
N ALA A 57 -6.44 15.91 -0.97
CA ALA A 57 -7.35 15.57 -2.06
C ALA A 57 -8.46 14.60 -1.62
N ALA A 58 -8.15 13.60 -0.79
CA ALA A 58 -9.14 12.67 -0.26
C ALA A 58 -10.17 13.39 0.64
N LEU A 59 -9.72 14.23 1.57
CA LEU A 59 -10.58 15.01 2.47
C LEU A 59 -11.51 15.96 1.71
N GLN A 60 -11.00 16.64 0.69
CA GLN A 60 -11.79 17.54 -0.17
C GLN A 60 -12.84 16.79 -1.02
N ASN A 61 -12.69 15.47 -1.18
CA ASN A 61 -13.56 14.67 -2.04
C ASN A 61 -14.34 13.58 -1.29
N GLY A 62 -14.50 13.70 0.03
CA GLY A 62 -15.46 12.87 0.78
C GLY A 62 -14.89 12.05 1.93
N ALA A 63 -13.57 11.95 2.11
CA ALA A 63 -13.01 11.36 3.31
C ALA A 63 -13.23 12.30 4.52
N ASP A 64 -13.46 11.73 5.71
CA ASP A 64 -13.61 12.49 6.95
C ASP A 64 -12.30 12.52 7.73
N ILE A 65 -11.51 11.45 7.63
CA ILE A 65 -10.17 11.37 8.23
C ILE A 65 -9.24 10.54 7.34
N VAL A 66 -7.97 10.90 7.30
CA VAL A 66 -6.92 10.11 6.64
C VAL A 66 -5.87 9.71 7.67
N VAL A 67 -5.70 8.39 7.82
CA VAL A 67 -4.71 7.75 8.70
C VAL A 67 -3.62 7.14 7.83
N GLU A 68 -2.36 7.34 8.17
CA GLU A 68 -1.24 6.74 7.46
C GLU A 68 -1.14 5.23 7.73
N LEU A 69 -1.04 4.44 6.68
CA LEU A 69 -0.52 3.08 6.78
C LEU A 69 1.01 3.19 6.77
N PRO A 70 1.70 2.88 7.88
CA PRO A 70 3.14 2.99 7.97
C PRO A 70 3.87 2.30 6.81
N THR A 71 4.95 2.88 6.34
CA THR A 71 5.71 2.42 5.16
C THR A 71 6.13 0.96 5.25
N VAL A 72 6.44 0.48 6.45
CA VAL A 72 6.76 -0.92 6.75
C VAL A 72 5.67 -1.87 6.24
N TYR A 73 4.40 -1.52 6.46
CA TYR A 73 3.24 -2.31 6.04
C TYR A 73 2.76 -1.95 4.64
N ALA A 74 2.89 -0.68 4.25
CA ALA A 74 2.54 -0.22 2.91
C ALA A 74 3.38 -0.91 1.83
N MET A 75 4.67 -1.13 2.07
CA MET A 75 5.60 -1.83 1.17
C MET A 75 5.77 -3.32 1.52
N SER A 76 4.69 -4.03 1.75
CA SER A 76 4.73 -5.44 2.13
C SER A 76 3.97 -6.35 1.17
N SER A 77 3.89 -7.64 1.50
CA SER A 77 3.03 -8.59 0.79
C SER A 77 1.56 -8.16 0.87
N ALA A 78 0.72 -8.63 -0.04
CA ALA A 78 -0.72 -8.36 -0.01
C ALA A 78 -1.36 -8.76 1.33
N GLN A 79 -0.91 -9.85 1.93
CA GLN A 79 -1.36 -10.33 3.23
C GLN A 79 -1.02 -9.34 4.35
N THR A 80 0.25 -8.95 4.49
CA THR A 80 0.72 -8.03 5.55
C THR A 80 0.10 -6.65 5.38
N PHE A 81 0.00 -6.16 4.14
CA PHE A 81 -0.67 -4.92 3.77
C PHE A 81 -2.14 -4.92 4.23
N ALA A 82 -2.89 -5.95 3.86
CA ALA A 82 -4.30 -6.09 4.20
C ALA A 82 -4.51 -6.22 5.72
N GLN A 83 -3.74 -7.07 6.38
CA GLN A 83 -3.85 -7.29 7.84
C GLN A 83 -3.64 -6.00 8.63
N ASN A 84 -2.60 -5.24 8.33
CA ASN A 84 -2.30 -4.02 9.09
C ASN A 84 -3.23 -2.87 8.70
N GLY A 85 -3.65 -2.77 7.43
CA GLY A 85 -4.68 -1.81 7.01
C GLY A 85 -6.02 -2.04 7.72
N VAL A 86 -6.45 -3.31 7.85
CA VAL A 86 -7.68 -3.69 8.57
C VAL A 86 -7.53 -3.45 10.08
N ARG A 87 -6.36 -3.73 10.67
CA ARG A 87 -6.09 -3.42 12.09
C ARG A 87 -6.18 -1.92 12.40
N ILE A 88 -5.67 -1.06 11.50
CA ILE A 88 -5.84 0.40 11.63
C ILE A 88 -7.33 0.75 11.58
N ALA A 89 -8.09 0.18 10.64
CA ALA A 89 -9.53 0.39 10.55
C ALA A 89 -10.25 -0.05 11.83
N ALA A 90 -9.90 -1.23 12.37
CA ALA A 90 -10.44 -1.73 13.64
C ALA A 90 -10.08 -0.82 14.82
N ALA A 91 -8.83 -0.33 14.86
CA ALA A 91 -8.36 0.59 15.91
C ALA A 91 -9.05 1.96 15.85
N MET A 92 -9.53 2.37 14.65
CA MET A 92 -10.38 3.54 14.43
C MET A 92 -11.88 3.25 14.61
N ASN A 93 -12.24 2.06 15.13
CA ASN A 93 -13.63 1.62 15.33
C ASN A 93 -14.48 1.63 14.04
N CYS A 94 -13.89 1.23 12.91
CA CYS A 94 -14.64 1.06 11.68
C CYS A 94 -15.46 -0.25 11.71
N ASP A 95 -16.71 -0.18 11.25
CA ASP A 95 -17.62 -1.32 11.19
C ASP A 95 -17.53 -2.07 9.85
N ARG A 96 -17.14 -1.34 8.80
CA ARG A 96 -17.13 -1.81 7.42
C ARG A 96 -15.83 -1.45 6.72
N LEU A 97 -15.36 -2.36 5.84
CA LEU A 97 -14.26 -2.09 4.91
C LEU A 97 -14.77 -2.13 3.48
N PHE A 98 -14.66 -1.01 2.77
CA PHE A 98 -15.02 -0.91 1.36
C PHE A 98 -13.78 -1.05 0.48
N PHE A 99 -13.86 -1.88 -0.55
CA PHE A 99 -12.78 -2.07 -1.52
C PHE A 99 -13.34 -2.37 -2.92
N GLY A 100 -12.56 -1.99 -3.94
CA GLY A 100 -12.89 -2.32 -5.33
C GLY A 100 -12.42 -3.75 -5.66
N ALA A 101 -13.29 -4.54 -6.31
CA ALA A 101 -12.95 -5.87 -6.80
C ALA A 101 -13.45 -6.07 -8.22
N GLU A 102 -12.81 -6.98 -8.97
CA GLU A 102 -13.27 -7.42 -10.29
C GLU A 102 -14.38 -8.48 -10.18
N SER A 103 -14.37 -9.26 -9.10
CA SER A 103 -15.34 -10.32 -8.83
C SER A 103 -16.31 -9.97 -7.71
N SER A 104 -17.43 -10.68 -7.66
CA SER A 104 -18.42 -10.51 -6.60
C SER A 104 -17.91 -10.96 -5.24
N LEU A 105 -18.40 -10.32 -4.17
CA LEU A 105 -18.07 -10.71 -2.79
C LEU A 105 -18.38 -12.19 -2.52
N ASN A 106 -19.45 -12.74 -3.13
CA ASN A 106 -19.83 -14.16 -2.97
C ASN A 106 -18.76 -15.10 -3.56
N GLU A 107 -18.22 -14.79 -4.74
CA GLU A 107 -17.13 -15.59 -5.34
C GLU A 107 -15.85 -15.50 -4.54
N LEU A 108 -15.48 -14.30 -4.07
CA LEU A 108 -14.31 -14.09 -3.23
C LEU A 108 -14.43 -14.83 -1.89
N ASN A 109 -15.61 -14.83 -1.25
CA ASN A 109 -15.86 -15.58 -0.02
C ASN A 109 -15.71 -17.10 -0.23
N LYS A 110 -16.14 -17.65 -1.39
CA LYS A 110 -15.93 -19.06 -1.71
C LYS A 110 -14.43 -19.41 -1.78
N ILE A 111 -13.62 -18.52 -2.36
CA ILE A 111 -12.17 -18.72 -2.40
C ILE A 111 -11.58 -18.67 -0.98
N VAL A 112 -12.00 -17.71 -0.17
CA VAL A 112 -11.54 -17.60 1.24
C VAL A 112 -11.88 -18.88 2.00
N ALA A 113 -13.10 -19.41 1.87
CA ALA A 113 -13.51 -20.66 2.52
C ALA A 113 -12.68 -21.87 2.05
N LEU A 114 -12.34 -21.94 0.76
CA LEU A 114 -11.43 -22.97 0.25
C LEU A 114 -10.03 -22.85 0.87
N LEU A 115 -9.51 -21.65 1.04
CA LEU A 115 -8.19 -21.40 1.61
C LEU A 115 -8.12 -21.70 3.12
N GLU A 116 -9.25 -21.78 3.82
CA GLU A 116 -9.31 -22.24 5.22
C GLU A 116 -9.22 -23.77 5.33
N ASN A 117 -9.38 -24.48 4.21
CA ASN A 117 -9.28 -25.94 4.20
C ASN A 117 -7.81 -26.38 4.26
N LYS A 118 -7.46 -27.19 5.27
CA LYS A 118 -6.11 -27.71 5.48
C LYS A 118 -5.54 -28.43 4.24
N LEU A 119 -6.34 -29.25 3.58
CA LEU A 119 -5.90 -29.99 2.36
C LEU A 119 -5.52 -29.06 1.22
N ILE A 120 -6.22 -27.93 1.07
CA ILE A 120 -5.89 -26.91 0.05
C ILE A 120 -4.58 -26.22 0.43
N ASN A 121 -4.39 -25.85 1.68
CA ASN A 121 -3.15 -25.26 2.16
C ASN A 121 -1.94 -26.19 1.96
N ASP A 122 -2.11 -27.49 2.27
CA ASP A 122 -1.07 -28.48 2.05
C ASP A 122 -0.68 -28.59 0.56
N LYS A 123 -1.66 -28.53 -0.36
CA LYS A 123 -1.41 -28.46 -1.80
C LYS A 123 -0.64 -27.21 -2.22
N ILE A 124 -1.00 -26.04 -1.66
CA ILE A 124 -0.29 -24.78 -1.91
C ILE A 124 1.17 -24.89 -1.46
N HIS A 125 1.41 -25.38 -0.25
CA HIS A 125 2.76 -25.56 0.29
C HIS A 125 3.57 -26.56 -0.54
N ALA A 126 2.98 -27.68 -0.97
CA ALA A 126 3.64 -28.65 -1.84
C ALA A 126 4.03 -28.05 -3.19
N ALA A 127 3.12 -27.29 -3.82
CA ALA A 127 3.40 -26.61 -5.09
C ALA A 127 4.53 -25.57 -4.93
N MET A 128 4.54 -24.82 -3.83
CA MET A 128 5.60 -23.85 -3.55
C MET A 128 6.97 -24.53 -3.33
N LYS A 129 7.02 -25.65 -2.61
CA LYS A 129 8.25 -26.48 -2.47
C LYS A 129 8.77 -26.94 -3.83
N ASN A 130 7.87 -27.21 -4.78
CA ASN A 130 8.22 -27.60 -6.16
C ASN A 130 8.51 -26.39 -7.08
N GLY A 131 8.68 -25.18 -6.51
CA GLY A 131 9.13 -24.00 -7.23
C GLY A 131 8.03 -23.11 -7.80
N ALA A 132 6.75 -23.34 -7.52
CA ALA A 132 5.71 -22.42 -7.89
C ALA A 132 5.73 -21.18 -6.98
N TYR A 133 5.53 -19.99 -7.56
CA TYR A 133 5.27 -18.77 -6.75
C TYR A 133 3.84 -18.79 -6.21
N TYR A 134 3.61 -18.09 -5.08
CA TYR A 134 2.36 -18.18 -4.33
C TYR A 134 1.08 -18.02 -5.16
N PRO A 135 0.90 -16.99 -6.02
CA PRO A 135 -0.30 -16.89 -6.87
C PRO A 135 -0.53 -18.11 -7.77
N LYS A 136 0.54 -18.68 -8.34
CA LYS A 136 0.44 -19.89 -9.16
C LYS A 136 0.09 -21.12 -8.32
N ALA A 137 0.74 -21.29 -7.17
CA ALA A 137 0.43 -22.39 -6.25
C ALA A 137 -1.02 -22.31 -5.77
N LEU A 138 -1.50 -21.11 -5.46
CA LEU A 138 -2.87 -20.83 -5.08
C LEU A 138 -3.85 -21.21 -6.21
N SER A 139 -3.61 -20.72 -7.41
CA SER A 139 -4.41 -21.06 -8.60
C SER A 139 -4.49 -22.58 -8.85
N MET A 140 -3.35 -23.28 -8.75
CA MET A 140 -3.31 -24.73 -8.89
C MET A 140 -4.11 -25.48 -7.81
N ALA A 141 -4.14 -24.97 -6.58
CA ALA A 141 -4.81 -25.62 -5.47
C ALA A 141 -6.34 -25.42 -5.46
N VAL A 142 -6.84 -24.27 -5.92
CA VAL A 142 -8.28 -23.97 -5.96
C VAL A 142 -8.97 -24.39 -7.26
N GLY A 143 -8.20 -24.81 -8.28
CA GLY A 143 -8.68 -25.28 -9.59
C GLY A 143 -8.94 -24.14 -10.60
N GLU A 144 -9.08 -24.53 -11.88
CA GLU A 144 -9.17 -23.59 -13.02
C GLU A 144 -10.31 -22.58 -12.89
N ARG A 145 -11.45 -22.98 -12.30
CA ARG A 145 -12.61 -22.11 -12.13
C ARG A 145 -12.29 -20.82 -11.35
N TYR A 146 -11.39 -20.90 -10.38
CA TYR A 146 -11.00 -19.77 -9.54
C TYR A 146 -9.68 -19.13 -9.97
N ALA A 147 -8.93 -19.78 -10.87
CA ALA A 147 -7.66 -19.27 -11.37
C ALA A 147 -7.80 -17.87 -11.99
N ALA A 148 -8.78 -17.70 -12.86
CA ALA A 148 -9.06 -16.42 -13.53
C ALA A 148 -9.44 -15.30 -12.54
N ILE A 149 -10.07 -15.64 -11.40
CA ILE A 149 -10.42 -14.70 -10.35
C ILE A 149 -9.16 -14.26 -9.60
N ILE A 150 -8.28 -15.22 -9.28
CA ILE A 150 -7.04 -14.97 -8.50
C ILE A 150 -5.99 -14.23 -9.34
N ASP A 151 -5.97 -14.42 -10.65
CA ASP A 151 -5.04 -13.72 -11.54
C ASP A 151 -5.29 -12.20 -11.63
N GLN A 152 -6.45 -11.74 -11.13
CA GLN A 152 -6.77 -10.32 -11.08
C GLN A 152 -6.13 -9.67 -9.82
N PRO A 153 -5.29 -8.64 -9.98
CA PRO A 153 -4.53 -8.07 -8.86
C PRO A 153 -5.37 -7.53 -7.70
N ASN A 154 -6.55 -6.94 -7.99
CA ASN A 154 -7.42 -6.42 -6.93
C ASN A 154 -8.16 -7.56 -6.21
N ASN A 155 -8.45 -8.68 -6.87
CA ASN A 155 -9.05 -9.83 -6.24
C ASN A 155 -8.10 -10.51 -5.24
N ILE A 156 -6.78 -10.52 -5.50
CA ILE A 156 -5.79 -11.01 -4.50
C ILE A 156 -5.88 -10.17 -3.23
N LEU A 157 -5.86 -8.83 -3.36
CA LEU A 157 -6.02 -7.94 -2.22
C LEU A 157 -7.38 -8.11 -1.53
N ALA A 158 -8.46 -8.24 -2.31
CA ALA A 158 -9.81 -8.45 -1.78
C ALA A 158 -9.90 -9.73 -0.93
N ILE A 159 -9.29 -10.83 -1.38
CA ILE A 159 -9.20 -12.09 -0.62
C ILE A 159 -8.50 -11.86 0.73
N GLU A 160 -7.36 -11.16 0.72
CA GLU A 160 -6.62 -10.88 1.96
C GLU A 160 -7.37 -9.88 2.87
N TYR A 161 -8.10 -8.90 2.31
CA TYR A 161 -9.01 -8.05 3.09
C TYR A 161 -10.12 -8.84 3.77
N ILE A 162 -10.79 -9.76 3.04
CA ILE A 162 -11.86 -10.58 3.60
C ILE A 162 -11.34 -11.43 4.77
N LYS A 163 -10.17 -12.07 4.61
CA LYS A 163 -9.52 -12.84 5.70
C LYS A 163 -9.22 -11.98 6.92
N ALA A 164 -8.65 -10.79 6.70
CA ALA A 164 -8.32 -9.87 7.79
C ALA A 164 -9.59 -9.34 8.47
N CYS A 165 -10.60 -8.94 7.71
CA CYS A 165 -11.89 -8.49 8.23
C CYS A 165 -12.58 -9.55 9.12
N LYS A 166 -12.54 -10.81 8.70
CA LYS A 166 -13.08 -11.92 9.49
C LYS A 166 -12.39 -12.02 10.86
N LYS A 167 -11.08 -11.79 10.91
CA LYS A 167 -10.28 -11.84 12.14
C LYS A 167 -10.58 -10.67 13.08
N ASP A 168 -10.73 -9.47 12.52
CA ASP A 168 -10.87 -8.23 13.29
C ASP A 168 -12.34 -7.76 13.45
N GLY A 169 -13.33 -8.58 13.02
CA GLY A 169 -14.76 -8.31 13.20
C GLY A 169 -15.32 -7.17 12.35
N ILE A 170 -14.68 -6.85 11.21
CA ILE A 170 -15.12 -5.81 10.27
C ILE A 170 -15.90 -6.46 9.12
N THR A 171 -16.98 -5.83 8.68
CA THR A 171 -17.77 -6.32 7.54
C THR A 171 -17.14 -5.90 6.21
N PRO A 172 -16.67 -6.84 5.35
CA PRO A 172 -16.14 -6.52 4.05
C PRO A 172 -17.25 -6.18 3.06
N ILE A 173 -17.10 -5.10 2.27
CA ILE A 173 -18.03 -4.68 1.23
C ILE A 173 -17.28 -4.46 -0.07
N ALA A 174 -17.52 -5.32 -1.06
CA ALA A 174 -16.93 -5.20 -2.37
C ALA A 174 -17.76 -4.24 -3.25
N ILE A 175 -17.12 -3.22 -3.80
CA ILE A 175 -17.70 -2.33 -4.81
C ILE A 175 -17.22 -2.84 -6.18
N PRO A 176 -18.14 -3.22 -7.08
CA PRO A 176 -17.77 -3.63 -8.42
C PRO A 176 -17.02 -2.51 -9.16
N ARG A 177 -15.86 -2.81 -9.72
CA ARG A 177 -15.11 -1.85 -10.53
C ARG A 177 -15.83 -1.67 -11.86
N LYS A 178 -16.31 -0.46 -12.13
CA LYS A 178 -16.91 -0.14 -13.43
C LYS A 178 -15.82 -0.09 -14.51
N ASN A 179 -15.78 -1.12 -15.36
CA ASN A 179 -15.25 -1.12 -16.74
C ASN A 179 -13.82 -0.63 -17.02
N VAL A 180 -12.92 -0.49 -16.04
CA VAL A 180 -11.51 -0.19 -16.30
C VAL A 180 -10.68 -1.26 -15.58
N LYS A 181 -10.11 -2.19 -16.34
CA LYS A 181 -9.13 -3.15 -15.79
C LYS A 181 -7.92 -2.38 -15.29
N HIS A 182 -7.19 -2.94 -14.34
CA HIS A 182 -6.12 -2.26 -13.61
C HIS A 182 -5.03 -1.68 -14.51
N ASP A 183 -4.75 -2.28 -15.66
CA ASP A 183 -3.70 -1.89 -16.60
C ASP A 183 -4.23 -1.50 -18.00
N GLU A 184 -5.54 -1.24 -18.15
CA GLU A 184 -6.06 -0.75 -19.43
C GLU A 184 -5.70 0.71 -19.65
N ASP A 185 -5.15 1.00 -20.83
CA ASP A 185 -4.87 2.37 -21.32
C ASP A 185 -6.15 3.13 -21.75
N THR A 186 -7.34 2.63 -21.35
CA THR A 186 -8.64 3.20 -21.74
C THR A 186 -9.12 4.25 -20.75
N ILE A 187 -9.61 5.37 -21.28
CA ILE A 187 -10.30 6.42 -20.54
C ILE A 187 -11.79 6.29 -20.85
N ARG A 188 -12.63 6.10 -19.82
CA ARG A 188 -14.10 6.07 -19.97
C ARG A 188 -14.72 7.00 -18.93
N ASP A 189 -15.63 7.86 -19.35
CA ASP A 189 -16.39 8.80 -18.48
C ASP A 189 -15.48 9.61 -17.53
N LYS A 190 -14.32 10.08 -18.01
CA LYS A 190 -13.29 10.75 -17.21
C LYS A 190 -12.72 9.89 -16.07
N ILE A 191 -12.78 8.56 -16.18
CA ILE A 191 -12.18 7.60 -15.26
C ILE A 191 -11.05 6.88 -16.00
N ALA A 192 -9.86 6.85 -15.39
CA ALA A 192 -8.70 6.11 -15.85
C ALA A 192 -8.03 5.40 -14.66
N SER A 193 -7.18 4.41 -14.95
CA SER A 193 -6.38 3.78 -13.91
C SER A 193 -5.30 4.75 -13.38
N ALA A 194 -4.90 4.62 -12.12
CA ALA A 194 -3.80 5.40 -11.55
C ALA A 194 -2.50 5.22 -12.35
N SER A 195 -2.24 4.02 -12.89
CA SER A 195 -1.08 3.73 -13.75
C SER A 195 -1.11 4.54 -15.05
N LYS A 196 -2.28 4.65 -15.69
CA LYS A 196 -2.44 5.47 -16.91
C LYS A 196 -2.20 6.94 -16.61
N ILE A 197 -2.78 7.44 -15.51
CA ILE A 197 -2.60 8.85 -15.11
C ILE A 197 -1.12 9.15 -14.83
N ARG A 198 -0.38 8.26 -14.15
CA ARG A 198 1.05 8.45 -13.93
C ARG A 198 1.85 8.50 -15.23
N LYS A 199 1.57 7.58 -16.18
CA LYS A 199 2.20 7.61 -17.51
C LYS A 199 1.94 8.94 -18.25
N MET A 200 0.70 9.45 -18.21
CA MET A 200 0.35 10.73 -18.80
C MET A 200 1.16 11.89 -18.16
N ILE A 201 1.26 11.90 -16.84
CA ILE A 201 2.05 12.90 -16.10
C ILE A 201 3.53 12.83 -16.50
N GLU A 202 4.11 11.63 -16.53
CA GLU A 202 5.50 11.40 -16.92
C GLU A 202 5.80 11.82 -18.35
N ASN A 203 4.82 11.66 -19.26
CA ASN A 203 4.91 12.07 -20.66
C ASN A 203 4.57 13.54 -20.91
N GLY A 204 4.15 14.29 -19.89
CA GLY A 204 3.66 15.67 -20.05
C GLY A 204 2.30 15.77 -20.74
N GLU A 205 1.52 14.69 -20.77
CA GLU A 205 0.18 14.66 -21.38
C GLU A 205 -0.87 15.29 -20.44
N PRO A 206 -1.96 15.90 -20.96
CA PRO A 206 -3.03 16.48 -20.16
C PRO A 206 -3.77 15.40 -19.34
N TYR A 207 -3.75 15.50 -18.02
CA TYR A 207 -4.36 14.54 -17.09
C TYR A 207 -5.47 15.15 -16.19
N GLN A 208 -5.62 16.46 -16.16
CA GLN A 208 -6.51 17.20 -15.26
C GLN A 208 -7.97 16.73 -15.27
N PRO A 209 -8.56 16.30 -16.40
CA PRO A 209 -9.93 15.79 -16.41
C PRO A 209 -10.12 14.49 -15.63
N LEU A 210 -9.04 13.77 -15.28
CA LEU A 210 -9.05 12.44 -14.69
C LEU A 210 -8.86 12.45 -13.16
N THR A 211 -8.33 13.56 -12.64
CA THR A 211 -8.02 13.74 -11.21
C THR A 211 -8.29 15.17 -10.77
N PRO A 212 -8.81 15.37 -9.55
CA PRO A 212 -8.92 16.70 -8.97
C PRO A 212 -7.59 17.24 -8.44
N MET A 213 -6.49 16.48 -8.56
CA MET A 213 -5.18 16.89 -8.07
C MET A 213 -4.36 17.60 -9.15
N MET A 214 -3.65 18.65 -8.74
CA MET A 214 -2.55 19.21 -9.51
C MET A 214 -1.23 18.61 -9.00
N ILE A 215 -0.41 18.11 -9.92
CA ILE A 215 0.88 17.48 -9.64
C ILE A 215 1.97 18.16 -10.48
N PRO A 216 2.41 19.34 -10.06
CA PRO A 216 3.38 20.13 -10.87
C PRO A 216 4.79 19.51 -10.83
N HIS A 217 5.11 18.77 -9.77
CA HIS A 217 6.42 18.17 -9.54
C HIS A 217 6.25 16.69 -9.23
N PRO A 218 6.11 15.82 -10.24
CA PRO A 218 5.94 14.40 -10.02
C PRO A 218 7.22 13.76 -9.48
N CYS A 219 7.08 12.98 -8.41
CA CYS A 219 8.16 12.18 -7.86
C CYS A 219 8.22 10.83 -8.58
N THR A 220 9.42 10.38 -8.91
CA THR A 220 9.65 9.09 -9.56
C THR A 220 10.81 8.36 -8.90
N ILE A 221 10.83 7.03 -9.02
CA ILE A 221 11.94 6.24 -8.50
C ILE A 221 13.29 6.62 -9.14
N LYS A 222 13.26 7.14 -10.39
CA LYS A 222 14.46 7.61 -11.10
C LYS A 222 15.14 8.78 -10.37
N SER A 223 14.36 9.65 -9.72
CA SER A 223 14.91 10.80 -8.99
C SER A 223 15.80 10.39 -7.80
N ILE A 224 15.53 9.22 -7.21
CA ILE A 224 16.29 8.67 -6.08
C ILE A 224 17.13 7.44 -6.44
N GLU A 225 17.19 7.07 -7.72
CA GLU A 225 17.93 5.90 -8.19
C GLU A 225 19.40 5.88 -7.73
N PRO A 226 20.18 6.99 -7.79
CA PRO A 226 21.56 7.00 -7.31
C PRO A 226 21.68 6.61 -5.83
N ALA A 227 20.76 7.08 -4.97
CA ALA A 227 20.77 6.77 -3.55
C ALA A 227 20.46 5.28 -3.30
N ILE A 228 19.48 4.74 -4.02
CA ILE A 228 19.14 3.31 -3.96
C ILE A 228 20.33 2.45 -4.43
N LEU A 229 20.94 2.81 -5.55
CA LEU A 229 22.11 2.10 -6.09
C LEU A 229 23.29 2.13 -5.12
N TYR A 230 23.57 3.27 -4.50
CA TYR A 230 24.61 3.37 -3.48
C TYR A 230 24.35 2.38 -2.33
N ARG A 231 23.12 2.35 -1.80
CA ARG A 231 22.77 1.40 -0.72
C ARG A 231 22.91 -0.05 -1.18
N LEU A 232 22.46 -0.41 -2.38
CA LEU A 232 22.60 -1.77 -2.91
C LEU A 232 24.05 -2.20 -3.13
N LYS A 233 24.95 -1.27 -3.44
CA LYS A 233 26.39 -1.54 -3.61
C LYS A 233 27.14 -1.69 -2.29
N THR A 234 26.57 -1.20 -1.18
CA THR A 234 27.22 -1.17 0.14
C THR A 234 26.57 -2.11 1.17
N ILE A 235 25.38 -2.65 0.86
CA ILE A 235 24.66 -3.56 1.77
C ILE A 235 25.35 -4.95 1.82
N SER A 236 25.38 -5.55 3.00
CA SER A 236 25.88 -6.91 3.18
C SER A 236 24.82 -7.98 2.87
N ALA A 237 25.26 -9.21 2.67
CA ALA A 237 24.36 -10.36 2.50
C ALA A 237 23.55 -10.64 3.78
N GLU A 238 24.14 -10.41 4.95
CA GLU A 238 23.49 -10.54 6.25
C GLU A 238 22.32 -9.57 6.41
N GLU A 239 22.53 -8.31 6.06
CA GLU A 239 21.46 -7.30 6.08
C GLU A 239 20.33 -7.63 5.10
N LEU A 240 20.67 -8.08 3.88
CA LEU A 240 19.67 -8.51 2.90
C LEU A 240 18.82 -9.68 3.39
N ARG A 241 19.39 -10.65 4.12
CA ARG A 241 18.65 -11.78 4.69
C ARG A 241 17.63 -11.37 5.76
N GLN A 242 17.83 -10.20 6.39
CA GLN A 242 16.85 -9.68 7.35
C GLN A 242 15.61 -9.09 6.69
N ILE A 243 15.63 -8.86 5.38
CA ILE A 243 14.49 -8.30 4.63
C ILE A 243 13.49 -9.41 4.33
N ALA A 244 12.21 -9.13 4.53
CA ALA A 244 11.14 -10.05 4.16
C ALA A 244 11.21 -10.42 2.66
N ASP A 245 10.78 -11.63 2.36
CA ASP A 245 10.80 -12.15 0.99
C ASP A 245 12.19 -12.45 0.40
N VAL A 246 13.30 -12.21 1.10
CA VAL A 246 14.64 -12.66 0.69
C VAL A 246 14.82 -14.12 1.11
N SER A 247 15.09 -14.99 0.17
CA SER A 247 15.26 -16.43 0.39
C SER A 247 16.10 -17.07 -0.72
N GLU A 248 16.66 -18.24 -0.42
CA GLU A 248 17.27 -19.16 -1.41
C GLU A 248 18.42 -18.55 -2.25
N GLY A 249 19.28 -17.77 -1.64
CA GLY A 249 20.45 -17.15 -2.30
C GLY A 249 20.11 -15.92 -3.15
N LEU A 250 18.90 -15.37 -2.99
CA LEU A 250 18.48 -14.14 -3.67
C LEU A 250 19.38 -12.96 -3.27
N GLU A 251 19.85 -12.92 -2.02
CA GLU A 251 20.78 -11.91 -1.51
C GLU A 251 22.07 -11.82 -2.33
N TYR A 252 22.67 -12.97 -2.66
CA TYR A 252 23.90 -13.00 -3.47
C TYR A 252 23.63 -12.54 -4.91
N ARG A 253 22.53 -13.01 -5.50
CA ARG A 253 22.12 -12.60 -6.84
C ARG A 253 21.88 -11.09 -6.95
N MET A 254 21.32 -10.47 -5.89
CA MET A 254 21.10 -9.02 -5.83
C MET A 254 22.39 -8.24 -5.69
N ILE A 255 23.31 -8.71 -4.85
CA ILE A 255 24.64 -8.10 -4.66
C ILE A 255 25.44 -8.17 -5.97
N ASP A 256 25.45 -9.31 -6.64
CA ASP A 256 26.17 -9.49 -7.90
C ASP A 256 25.59 -8.59 -9.00
N ALA A 257 24.28 -8.52 -9.12
CA ALA A 257 23.64 -7.60 -10.05
C ALA A 257 23.96 -6.13 -9.73
N ALA A 258 23.95 -5.74 -8.44
CA ALA A 258 24.26 -4.38 -8.03
C ALA A 258 25.74 -4.00 -8.28
N LYS A 259 26.68 -4.96 -8.22
CA LYS A 259 28.09 -4.75 -8.59
C LYS A 259 28.27 -4.62 -10.09
N GLN A 260 27.49 -5.37 -10.87
CA GLN A 260 27.61 -5.43 -12.33
C GLN A 260 26.98 -4.24 -13.03
N PHE A 261 25.85 -3.70 -12.53
CA PHE A 261 25.04 -2.71 -13.21
C PHE A 261 24.91 -1.39 -12.43
N ASN A 262 24.69 -0.30 -13.16
CA ASN A 262 24.51 1.05 -12.63
C ASN A 262 23.08 1.61 -12.90
N SER A 263 22.11 0.75 -13.18
CA SER A 263 20.70 1.14 -13.29
C SER A 263 19.80 0.11 -12.60
N LEU A 264 18.73 0.59 -11.96
CA LEU A 264 17.72 -0.29 -11.35
C LEU A 264 17.02 -1.15 -12.40
N GLY A 265 16.84 -0.64 -13.62
CA GLY A 265 16.23 -1.40 -14.71
C GLY A 265 17.00 -2.67 -15.05
N GLU A 266 18.34 -2.58 -15.18
CA GLU A 266 19.21 -3.73 -15.43
C GLU A 266 19.25 -4.69 -14.24
N ILE A 267 19.33 -4.16 -13.01
CA ILE A 267 19.28 -4.97 -11.79
C ILE A 267 17.96 -5.74 -11.70
N TYR A 268 16.82 -5.08 -11.92
CA TYR A 268 15.50 -5.73 -11.92
C TYR A 268 15.44 -6.88 -12.94
N ASN A 269 15.90 -6.64 -14.17
CA ASN A 269 15.86 -7.64 -15.24
C ASN A 269 16.77 -8.84 -14.94
N THR A 270 17.94 -8.60 -14.34
CA THR A 270 18.93 -9.64 -13.97
C THR A 270 18.43 -10.48 -12.79
N VAL A 271 17.81 -9.84 -11.79
CA VAL A 271 17.32 -10.53 -10.60
C VAL A 271 16.00 -11.27 -10.87
N LYS A 272 15.17 -10.78 -11.81
CA LYS A 272 13.86 -11.34 -12.11
C LYS A 272 13.97 -12.78 -12.61
N THR A 273 13.12 -13.65 -12.08
CA THR A 273 12.94 -15.04 -12.54
C THR A 273 11.44 -15.39 -12.59
N LYS A 274 11.10 -16.62 -13.00
CA LYS A 274 9.73 -17.13 -12.87
C LYS A 274 9.26 -17.20 -11.41
N ARG A 275 10.18 -17.34 -10.43
CA ARG A 275 9.90 -17.40 -8.98
C ARG A 275 9.66 -16.03 -8.34
N TYR A 276 10.31 -14.97 -8.84
CA TYR A 276 10.30 -13.64 -8.24
C TYR A 276 9.55 -12.68 -9.14
N THR A 277 8.37 -12.23 -8.71
CA THR A 277 7.62 -11.19 -9.41
C THR A 277 8.35 -9.85 -9.35
N MET A 278 8.13 -8.99 -10.33
CA MET A 278 8.75 -7.66 -10.36
C MET A 278 8.42 -6.84 -9.10
N ALA A 279 7.17 -6.88 -8.64
CA ALA A 279 6.76 -6.18 -7.43
C ALA A 279 7.49 -6.68 -6.17
N ARG A 280 7.74 -8.01 -6.05
CA ARG A 280 8.55 -8.57 -4.95
C ARG A 280 9.98 -8.02 -4.98
N ILE A 281 10.65 -8.03 -6.13
CA ILE A 281 12.02 -7.54 -6.27
C ILE A 281 12.10 -6.05 -5.92
N ARG A 282 11.16 -5.25 -6.44
CA ARG A 282 11.09 -3.82 -6.12
C ARG A 282 10.94 -3.57 -4.61
N ARG A 283 10.02 -4.30 -3.95
CA ARG A 283 9.85 -4.18 -2.50
C ARG A 283 11.12 -4.54 -1.73
N ILE A 284 11.80 -5.63 -2.09
CA ILE A 284 13.06 -6.02 -1.44
C ILE A 284 14.10 -4.91 -1.57
N ILE A 285 14.29 -4.37 -2.77
CA ILE A 285 15.26 -3.31 -3.04
C ILE A 285 14.93 -2.03 -2.24
N LEU A 286 13.66 -1.63 -2.21
CA LEU A 286 13.26 -0.46 -1.44
C LEU A 286 13.25 -0.72 0.07
N SER A 287 13.00 -1.95 0.51
CA SER A 287 13.17 -2.34 1.91
C SER A 287 14.63 -2.28 2.33
N ALA A 288 15.57 -2.70 1.47
CA ALA A 288 17.02 -2.54 1.69
C ALA A 288 17.39 -1.05 1.78
N PHE A 289 16.84 -0.21 0.92
CA PHE A 289 17.07 1.22 0.91
C PHE A 289 16.55 1.93 2.16
N LEU A 290 15.37 1.55 2.65
CA LEU A 290 14.73 2.15 3.81
C LEU A 290 15.02 1.43 5.13
N ASN A 291 15.86 0.38 5.13
CA ASN A 291 16.15 -0.48 6.29
C ASN A 291 14.88 -1.08 6.93
N ILE A 292 14.00 -1.67 6.10
CA ILE A 292 12.81 -2.39 6.56
C ILE A 292 13.15 -3.86 6.70
N THR A 293 12.99 -4.42 7.91
CA THR A 293 13.25 -5.83 8.19
C THR A 293 11.96 -6.67 8.21
N ALA A 294 12.11 -7.98 8.11
CA ALA A 294 11.01 -8.94 8.28
C ALA A 294 10.37 -8.83 9.66
N ASP A 295 11.17 -8.62 10.71
CA ASP A 295 10.67 -8.49 12.09
C ASP A 295 9.77 -7.27 12.25
N MET A 296 10.13 -6.13 11.65
CA MET A 296 9.27 -4.95 11.61
C MET A 296 7.93 -5.26 10.93
N GLN A 297 7.93 -5.99 9.82
CA GLN A 297 6.70 -6.35 9.09
C GLN A 297 5.82 -7.37 9.84
N ASN A 298 6.42 -8.19 10.73
CA ASN A 298 5.71 -9.15 11.57
C ASN A 298 5.15 -8.50 12.85
N THR A 299 5.60 -7.30 13.20
CA THR A 299 5.07 -6.53 14.33
C THR A 299 3.68 -5.98 13.99
N SER A 300 2.77 -5.97 14.94
CA SER A 300 1.46 -5.32 14.77
C SER A 300 1.62 -3.80 14.72
N VAL A 301 0.77 -3.11 13.94
CA VAL A 301 0.77 -1.64 13.86
C VAL A 301 0.66 -1.03 15.27
N PRO A 302 1.64 -0.20 15.69
CA PRO A 302 1.74 0.23 17.07
C PRO A 302 1.09 1.60 17.36
N TYR A 303 0.72 2.35 16.34
CA TYR A 303 0.15 3.69 16.45
C TYR A 303 -0.76 4.02 15.25
N LEU A 304 -1.55 5.08 15.40
CA LEU A 304 -2.37 5.68 14.34
C LEU A 304 -1.81 7.07 14.02
N ARG A 305 -1.17 7.25 12.88
CA ARG A 305 -0.71 8.55 12.44
C ARG A 305 -1.79 9.26 11.62
N ILE A 306 -2.25 10.40 12.11
CA ILE A 306 -3.29 11.20 11.46
C ILE A 306 -2.64 12.16 10.46
N LEU A 307 -2.93 11.99 9.17
CA LEU A 307 -2.45 12.90 8.12
C LEU A 307 -3.38 14.10 7.94
N GLY A 308 -4.65 13.92 8.17
CA GLY A 308 -5.61 15.01 8.07
C GLY A 308 -7.03 14.62 8.46
N ILE A 309 -7.84 15.64 8.69
CA ILE A 309 -9.22 15.52 9.17
C ILE A 309 -10.09 16.59 8.54
N ARG A 310 -11.36 16.28 8.30
CA ARG A 310 -12.39 17.25 7.97
C ARG A 310 -12.88 17.94 9.24
N SER A 311 -13.10 19.25 9.18
CA SER A 311 -13.70 20.01 10.28
C SER A 311 -15.07 19.44 10.66
N GLY A 312 -15.28 19.23 11.95
CA GLY A 312 -16.49 18.60 12.48
C GLY A 312 -16.42 17.07 12.60
N SER A 313 -15.32 16.43 12.16
CA SER A 313 -15.11 14.99 12.29
C SER A 313 -14.11 14.63 13.41
N GLU A 314 -13.82 15.56 14.33
CA GLU A 314 -12.84 15.38 15.41
C GLU A 314 -13.24 14.24 16.37
N ASP A 315 -14.53 13.95 16.47
CA ASP A 315 -15.05 12.85 17.30
C ASP A 315 -14.59 11.45 16.79
N LEU A 316 -14.15 11.34 15.53
CA LEU A 316 -13.57 10.12 15.01
C LEU A 316 -12.26 9.72 15.72
N LEU A 317 -11.55 10.66 16.32
CA LEU A 317 -10.33 10.40 17.08
C LEU A 317 -10.63 9.85 18.48
N LYS A 318 -11.85 10.08 18.99
CA LYS A 318 -12.26 9.56 20.31
C LYS A 318 -12.43 8.05 20.26
N GLY A 319 -11.91 7.37 21.26
CA GLY A 319 -12.01 5.92 21.37
C GLY A 319 -11.08 5.13 20.45
N ALA A 320 -10.06 5.77 19.87
CA ALA A 320 -8.97 5.07 19.21
C ALA A 320 -8.33 4.03 20.15
N ARG A 321 -8.11 2.81 19.66
CA ARG A 321 -7.70 1.67 20.50
C ARG A 321 -6.19 1.54 20.69
N ILE A 322 -5.40 2.30 19.95
CA ILE A 322 -3.95 2.37 20.04
C ILE A 322 -3.50 3.83 19.99
N PRO A 323 -2.26 4.17 20.41
CA PRO A 323 -1.77 5.54 20.47
C PRO A 323 -1.96 6.34 19.19
N LEU A 324 -2.33 7.61 19.32
CA LEU A 324 -2.47 8.56 18.20
C LEU A 324 -1.20 9.39 18.05
N ILE A 325 -0.76 9.58 16.80
CA ILE A 325 0.25 10.56 16.42
C ILE A 325 -0.44 11.62 15.57
N VAL A 326 -0.64 12.80 16.17
CA VAL A 326 -1.24 13.98 15.51
C VAL A 326 -0.19 15.06 15.30
N LYS A 327 0.60 15.34 16.34
CA LYS A 327 1.73 16.29 16.33
C LYS A 327 3.02 15.51 16.51
N VAL A 328 3.72 15.23 15.41
CA VAL A 328 4.90 14.35 15.42
C VAL A 328 5.90 14.76 16.49
N LYS A 329 6.25 16.06 16.59
CA LYS A 329 7.23 16.56 17.57
C LYS A 329 6.85 16.28 19.03
N ALA A 330 5.56 16.32 19.36
CA ALA A 330 5.11 16.07 20.72
C ALA A 330 4.86 14.58 20.97
N ASP A 331 4.30 13.87 19.98
CA ASP A 331 3.80 12.51 20.17
C ASP A 331 4.89 11.45 19.98
N TYR A 332 5.97 11.75 19.24
CA TYR A 332 7.09 10.84 18.99
C TYR A 332 7.82 10.43 20.28
N ASP A 333 8.04 11.39 21.20
CA ASP A 333 8.73 11.13 22.46
C ASP A 333 7.92 10.23 23.39
N HIS A 334 6.60 10.18 23.21
CA HIS A 334 5.66 9.35 23.95
C HIS A 334 5.43 7.95 23.35
N LEU A 335 6.15 7.58 22.30
CA LEU A 335 6.15 6.19 21.82
C LEU A 335 6.99 5.32 22.77
N ASP A 336 6.30 4.61 23.65
CA ASP A 336 6.94 3.86 24.74
C ASP A 336 7.62 2.55 24.30
N HIS A 337 7.24 2.01 23.13
CA HIS A 337 7.81 0.79 22.58
C HIS A 337 8.94 1.07 21.58
N ILE A 338 10.09 0.40 21.78
CA ILE A 338 11.24 0.47 20.86
C ILE A 338 10.79 0.17 19.43
N SER A 339 10.00 -0.88 19.23
CA SER A 339 9.47 -1.24 17.91
C SER A 339 8.57 -0.16 17.28
N ALA A 340 7.84 0.63 18.08
CA ALA A 340 7.03 1.72 17.57
C ALA A 340 7.91 2.85 17.01
N LYS A 341 8.99 3.21 17.73
CA LYS A 341 9.98 4.19 17.27
C LYS A 341 10.70 3.70 16.01
N GLU A 342 11.15 2.45 15.97
CA GLU A 342 11.80 1.88 14.79
C GLU A 342 10.92 1.90 13.54
N ILE A 343 9.62 1.57 13.68
CA ILE A 343 8.65 1.65 12.59
C ILE A 343 8.45 3.10 12.15
N PHE A 344 8.33 4.05 13.10
CA PHE A 344 8.17 5.45 12.77
C PHE A 344 9.41 6.04 12.09
N GLU A 345 10.63 5.63 12.47
CA GLU A 345 11.87 6.03 11.82
C GLU A 345 11.94 5.58 10.35
N VAL A 346 11.28 4.46 10.00
CA VAL A 346 11.12 4.10 8.57
C VAL A 346 10.27 5.15 7.85
N ASP A 347 9.20 5.65 8.46
CA ASP A 347 8.37 6.71 7.86
C ASP A 347 9.15 8.02 7.71
N LEU A 348 10.05 8.35 8.66
CA LEU A 348 10.97 9.49 8.54
C LEU A 348 11.94 9.29 7.36
N ARG A 349 12.60 8.12 7.25
CA ARG A 349 13.47 7.81 6.11
C ARG A 349 12.73 7.85 4.77
N ALA A 350 11.49 7.38 4.75
CA ALA A 350 10.62 7.46 3.58
C ALA A 350 10.26 8.91 3.19
N ALA A 351 10.12 9.79 4.18
CA ALA A 351 9.90 11.22 3.95
C ALA A 351 11.16 11.90 3.38
N GLU A 352 12.34 11.59 3.91
CA GLU A 352 13.60 12.11 3.35
C GLU A 352 13.85 11.59 1.93
N ALA A 353 13.53 10.33 1.64
CA ALA A 353 13.60 9.81 0.27
C ALA A 353 12.62 10.55 -0.67
N MET A 354 11.41 10.89 -0.19
CA MET A 354 10.47 11.72 -0.93
C MET A 354 11.01 13.14 -1.14
N ASN A 355 11.68 13.72 -0.15
CA ASN A 355 12.33 15.02 -0.27
C ASN A 355 13.43 15.02 -1.35
N LEU A 356 14.23 13.95 -1.45
CA LEU A 356 15.20 13.77 -2.53
C LEU A 356 14.55 13.65 -3.91
N ALA A 357 13.34 13.08 -3.97
CA ALA A 357 12.63 12.90 -5.24
C ALA A 357 11.90 14.17 -5.71
N ARG A 358 11.68 15.15 -4.83
CA ARG A 358 10.97 16.41 -5.12
C ARG A 358 11.91 17.44 -5.74
N SER A 359 11.36 18.24 -6.65
CA SER A 359 12.02 19.47 -7.14
C SER A 359 11.56 20.74 -6.42
N SER A 360 10.78 20.60 -5.33
CA SER A 360 10.31 21.68 -4.45
C SER A 360 10.96 21.59 -3.07
N ASP A 361 10.73 22.59 -2.22
CA ASP A 361 11.28 22.64 -0.86
C ASP A 361 10.96 21.36 -0.07
N PRO A 362 11.93 20.87 0.73
CA PRO A 362 11.74 19.67 1.53
C PRO A 362 10.68 19.87 2.61
N LEU A 363 9.88 18.84 2.85
CA LEU A 363 8.94 18.80 3.97
C LEU A 363 9.62 18.18 5.20
N ASN A 364 9.49 18.82 6.34
CA ASN A 364 9.99 18.28 7.60
C ASN A 364 8.82 17.67 8.39
N GLU A 365 8.87 16.36 8.60
CA GLU A 365 7.83 15.59 9.30
C GLU A 365 7.55 16.08 10.73
N PHE A 366 8.55 16.63 11.44
CA PHE A 366 8.41 17.14 12.81
C PHE A 366 7.73 18.51 12.89
N THR A 367 7.77 19.30 11.81
CA THR A 367 7.11 20.61 11.75
C THR A 367 5.83 20.58 10.92
N GLN A 368 5.59 19.48 10.21
CA GLN A 368 4.40 19.33 9.38
C GLN A 368 3.14 19.21 10.24
N VAL A 369 2.21 20.12 10.03
CA VAL A 369 0.89 20.09 10.67
C VAL A 369 -0.03 19.19 9.87
N PHE A 370 -0.86 18.38 10.56
CA PHE A 370 -1.88 17.57 9.88
C PHE A 370 -2.88 18.48 9.12
N ILE A 371 -3.41 17.96 8.03
CA ILE A 371 -4.31 18.71 7.15
C ILE A 371 -5.69 18.87 7.81
N LYS A 372 -6.20 20.09 7.87
CA LYS A 372 -7.59 20.36 8.24
C LYS A 372 -8.32 20.96 7.04
N VAL A 373 -9.44 20.35 6.65
CA VAL A 373 -10.29 20.78 5.53
C VAL A 373 -11.68 21.09 6.06
N SER A 374 -12.22 22.22 5.67
CA SER A 374 -13.60 22.65 5.99
C SER A 374 -14.62 21.91 5.11
#